data_5c91ccc9d5656e8928501b07b5f43fc6
#
_entry.id   5c91ccc9d5656e8928501b07b5f43fc6
#
_cell.length_a   1.000
_cell.length_b   1.000
_cell.length_c   1.000
_cell.angle_alpha   90.00
_cell.angle_beta   90.00
_cell.angle_gamma   90.00
#
_symmetry.space_group_name_H-M   'P 1'
#
loop_
_entity.id
_entity.type
_entity.pdbx_description
1 polymer ?
#
loop_
_entity_poly.entity_id
_entity_poly.type
_entity_poly.pdbx_seq_one_letter_code
_entity_poly.pdbx_strand_id
1 'polypeptide(L)'
;NGNLVESGEEPDDATRHFAKWVDPFAKPCYLFAMVAAKLDVLEDSFVTKSGKNARLAIYVDPGKLDQCGFAMQALKRSMKWDEEVFGLELDLDNYMIVAVGDFNMGAMENKGLNIFNTKYILARPDTATDFDFMMLDRVVAHEYFHNWTGNRVTCRDWFQLSLKEGLTVFRDQEYGTDTY
;
A
#
# COMPACT_ATOMS: atom_id res chain seq x y z
N ASN A 1 -8.03 5.29 6.54
CA ASN A 1 -6.60 5.60 6.54
C ASN A 1 -6.07 5.77 7.97
N GLY A 2 -4.75 5.76 8.12
CA GLY A 2 -4.08 6.02 9.38
C GLY A 2 -3.91 4.78 10.25
N ASN A 3 -3.72 5.00 11.54
CA ASN A 3 -3.55 3.94 12.53
C ASN A 3 -4.89 3.56 13.16
N LEU A 4 -5.15 2.26 13.34
CA LEU A 4 -6.32 1.79 14.06
C LEU A 4 -6.14 2.09 15.53
N VAL A 5 -7.08 2.84 16.11
CA VAL A 5 -7.06 3.24 17.52
C VAL A 5 -8.02 2.39 18.35
N GLU A 6 -9.18 2.08 17.78
CA GLU A 6 -10.24 1.36 18.47
C GLU A 6 -11.13 0.63 17.46
N SER A 7 -11.61 -0.56 17.81
CA SER A 7 -12.62 -1.28 17.04
C SER A 7 -13.39 -2.23 17.94
N GLY A 8 -14.62 -2.54 17.58
CA GLY A 8 -15.47 -3.43 18.34
C GLY A 8 -16.87 -3.54 17.79
N GLU A 9 -17.73 -4.26 18.52
CA GLU A 9 -19.16 -4.28 18.28
C GLU A 9 -19.81 -3.02 18.83
N GLU A 10 -20.87 -2.54 18.19
CA GLU A 10 -21.67 -1.44 18.75
C GLU A 10 -22.35 -1.89 20.04
N PRO A 11 -22.29 -1.08 21.14
CA PRO A 11 -22.82 -1.49 22.44
C PRO A 11 -24.29 -1.87 22.42
N ASP A 12 -25.08 -1.23 21.57
CA ASP A 12 -26.54 -1.38 21.50
C ASP A 12 -26.99 -2.30 20.33
N ASP A 13 -26.08 -2.78 19.49
CA ASP A 13 -26.40 -3.62 18.34
C ASP A 13 -25.21 -4.49 17.92
N ALA A 14 -25.17 -5.72 18.40
CA ALA A 14 -24.12 -6.71 18.10
C ALA A 14 -24.05 -7.14 16.60
N THR A 15 -25.00 -6.70 15.77
CA THR A 15 -24.92 -6.91 14.31
C THR A 15 -24.10 -5.86 13.60
N ARG A 16 -23.70 -4.82 14.29
CA ARG A 16 -22.90 -3.69 13.79
C ARG A 16 -21.57 -3.62 14.52
N HIS A 17 -20.58 -3.17 13.78
CA HIS A 17 -19.26 -2.90 14.35
C HIS A 17 -18.75 -1.53 13.92
N PHE A 18 -17.85 -1.01 14.73
CA PHE A 18 -17.17 0.23 14.44
C PHE A 18 -15.66 0.03 14.36
N ALA A 19 -14.99 0.92 13.64
CA ALA A 19 -13.54 1.04 13.67
C ALA A 19 -13.16 2.52 13.61
N LYS A 20 -12.33 2.94 14.56
CA LYS A 20 -11.80 4.29 14.64
C LYS A 20 -10.36 4.32 14.18
N TRP A 21 -10.11 5.10 13.15
CA TRP A 21 -8.80 5.28 12.56
C TRP A 21 -8.34 6.72 12.72
N VAL A 22 -7.08 6.94 13.01
CA VAL A 22 -6.49 8.27 13.14
C VAL A 22 -5.24 8.33 12.26
N ASP A 23 -5.27 9.22 11.28
CA ASP A 23 -4.08 9.58 10.52
C ASP A 23 -3.42 10.79 11.21
N PRO A 24 -2.20 10.66 11.72
CA PRO A 24 -1.53 11.75 12.44
C PRO A 24 -1.04 12.85 11.51
N PHE A 25 -1.10 12.64 10.19
CA PHE A 25 -0.57 13.58 9.21
C PHE A 25 -1.69 14.24 8.42
N ALA A 26 -1.60 15.57 8.29
CA ALA A 26 -2.49 16.32 7.40
C ALA A 26 -2.28 15.88 5.95
N LYS A 27 -3.38 15.68 5.24
CA LYS A 27 -3.37 15.26 3.83
C LYS A 27 -4.51 15.89 3.04
N PRO A 28 -4.35 16.08 1.74
CA PRO A 28 -5.46 16.48 0.86
C PRO A 28 -6.50 15.36 0.75
N CYS A 29 -7.73 15.75 0.44
CA CYS A 29 -8.88 14.82 0.42
C CYS A 29 -8.75 13.67 -0.58
N TYR A 30 -7.99 13.84 -1.66
CA TYR A 30 -7.81 12.78 -2.66
C TYR A 30 -7.02 11.58 -2.15
N LEU A 31 -6.25 11.74 -1.07
CA LEU A 31 -5.52 10.65 -0.41
C LEU A 31 -6.37 9.89 0.63
N PHE A 32 -7.57 10.40 0.93
CA PHE A 32 -8.49 9.70 1.81
C PHE A 32 -9.08 8.48 1.10
N ALA A 33 -9.16 7.36 1.82
CA ALA A 33 -9.90 6.18 1.40
C ALA A 33 -10.62 5.52 2.58
N MET A 34 -11.75 4.92 2.28
CA MET A 34 -12.51 4.07 3.20
C MET A 34 -12.99 2.84 2.44
N VAL A 35 -12.74 1.66 2.99
CA VAL A 35 -13.22 0.41 2.43
C VAL A 35 -14.07 -0.32 3.47
N ALA A 36 -15.26 -0.74 3.08
CA ALA A 36 -16.16 -1.55 3.88
C ALA A 36 -16.65 -2.72 3.03
N ALA A 37 -16.11 -3.91 3.26
CA ALA A 37 -16.42 -5.11 2.50
C ALA A 37 -16.09 -6.37 3.32
N LYS A 38 -16.59 -7.52 2.86
CA LYS A 38 -16.15 -8.83 3.36
C LYS A 38 -14.96 -9.27 2.52
N LEU A 39 -13.77 -9.20 3.09
CA LEU A 39 -12.51 -9.50 2.42
C LEU A 39 -11.72 -10.53 3.24
N ASP A 40 -10.96 -11.35 2.55
CA ASP A 40 -9.88 -12.11 3.16
C ASP A 40 -8.67 -11.19 3.34
N VAL A 41 -7.85 -11.48 4.34
CA VAL A 41 -6.65 -10.67 4.63
C VAL A 41 -5.41 -11.55 4.76
N LEU A 42 -4.35 -11.17 4.05
CA LEU A 42 -2.99 -11.66 4.28
C LEU A 42 -2.28 -10.64 5.17
N GLU A 43 -1.89 -11.06 6.37
CA GLU A 43 -1.17 -10.23 7.32
C GLU A 43 0.30 -10.65 7.44
N ASP A 44 1.14 -9.66 7.62
CA ASP A 44 2.56 -9.81 7.90
C ASP A 44 3.07 -8.57 8.66
N SER A 45 4.35 -8.51 8.93
CA SER A 45 4.98 -7.34 9.56
C SER A 45 6.33 -7.02 8.94
N PHE A 46 6.75 -5.78 9.15
CA PHE A 46 8.07 -5.30 8.77
C PHE A 46 8.67 -4.51 9.93
N VAL A 47 9.90 -4.86 10.31
CA VAL A 47 10.65 -4.10 11.31
C VAL A 47 11.48 -3.06 10.59
N THR A 48 11.18 -1.79 10.79
CA THR A 48 11.91 -0.67 10.18
C THR A 48 13.32 -0.56 10.73
N LYS A 49 14.17 0.20 10.06
CA LYS A 49 15.56 0.45 10.46
C LYS A 49 15.66 1.04 11.87
N SER A 50 14.69 1.85 12.30
CA SER A 50 14.62 2.39 13.68
C SER A 50 14.10 1.38 14.71
N GLY A 51 13.70 0.17 14.29
CA GLY A 51 13.19 -0.90 15.16
C GLY A 51 11.67 -0.86 15.40
N LYS A 52 10.93 0.01 14.70
CA LYS A 52 9.46 0.02 14.76
C LYS A 52 8.90 -1.18 14.01
N ASN A 53 8.00 -1.95 14.64
CA ASN A 53 7.29 -3.03 13.98
C ASN A 53 5.99 -2.50 13.35
N ALA A 54 5.95 -2.48 12.03
CA ALA A 54 4.78 -2.05 11.25
C ALA A 54 3.96 -3.26 10.81
N ARG A 55 2.64 -3.21 11.01
CA ARG A 55 1.71 -4.21 10.47
C ARG A 55 1.52 -4.00 8.98
N LEU A 56 1.61 -5.08 8.20
CA LEU A 56 1.31 -5.09 6.77
C LEU A 56 0.06 -5.94 6.52
N ALA A 57 -0.84 -5.47 5.67
CA ALA A 57 -2.06 -6.21 5.35
C ALA A 57 -2.45 -6.03 3.88
N ILE A 58 -2.74 -7.14 3.21
CA ILE A 58 -3.30 -7.16 1.85
C ILE A 58 -4.70 -7.76 1.93
N TYR A 59 -5.69 -6.97 1.57
CA TYR A 59 -7.11 -7.35 1.56
C TYR A 59 -7.54 -7.69 0.14
N VAL A 60 -8.20 -8.82 -0.02
CA VAL A 60 -8.64 -9.35 -1.33
C VAL A 60 -10.03 -9.98 -1.22
N ASP A 61 -10.67 -10.18 -2.34
CA ASP A 61 -11.90 -10.97 -2.40
C ASP A 61 -11.68 -12.37 -1.81
N PRO A 62 -12.70 -12.96 -1.17
CA PRO A 62 -12.60 -14.28 -0.56
C PRO A 62 -12.07 -15.35 -1.52
N GLY A 63 -11.14 -16.18 -1.01
CA GLY A 63 -10.54 -17.27 -1.74
C GLY A 63 -9.38 -16.88 -2.68
N LYS A 64 -8.76 -15.70 -2.48
CA LYS A 64 -7.64 -15.20 -3.31
C LYS A 64 -6.31 -15.08 -2.56
N LEU A 65 -6.23 -15.47 -1.30
CA LEU A 65 -5.04 -15.31 -0.47
C LEU A 65 -3.79 -16.01 -1.02
N ASP A 66 -3.98 -17.16 -1.65
CA ASP A 66 -2.91 -17.97 -2.26
C ASP A 66 -2.15 -17.21 -3.37
N GLN A 67 -2.72 -16.11 -3.89
CA GLN A 67 -2.17 -15.31 -4.97
C GLN A 67 -1.47 -14.02 -4.49
N CYS A 68 -1.47 -13.75 -3.18
CA CYS A 68 -1.00 -12.47 -2.62
C CYS A 68 0.45 -12.52 -2.11
N GLY A 69 1.04 -13.70 -2.00
CA GLY A 69 2.35 -13.87 -1.36
C GLY A 69 3.46 -13.05 -2.02
N PHE A 70 3.48 -12.99 -3.34
CA PHE A 70 4.49 -12.22 -4.06
C PHE A 70 4.34 -10.70 -3.83
N ALA A 71 3.10 -10.18 -3.82
CA ALA A 71 2.83 -8.77 -3.54
C ALA A 71 3.29 -8.38 -2.12
N MET A 72 3.09 -9.25 -1.12
CA MET A 72 3.61 -9.01 0.23
C MET A 72 5.14 -8.95 0.25
N GLN A 73 5.82 -9.83 -0.47
CA GLN A 73 7.28 -9.80 -0.58
C GLN A 73 7.77 -8.57 -1.36
N ALA A 74 7.06 -8.16 -2.41
CA ALA A 74 7.33 -6.93 -3.15
C ALA A 74 7.26 -5.71 -2.23
N LEU A 75 6.21 -5.60 -1.42
CA LEU A 75 6.07 -4.52 -0.44
C LEU A 75 7.25 -4.49 0.55
N LYS A 76 7.64 -5.63 1.11
CA LYS A 76 8.77 -5.70 2.05
C LYS A 76 10.10 -5.33 1.38
N ARG A 77 10.32 -5.74 0.13
CA ARG A 77 11.52 -5.35 -0.63
C ARG A 77 11.56 -3.84 -0.87
N SER A 78 10.43 -3.27 -1.28
CA SER A 78 10.30 -1.82 -1.50
C SER A 78 10.57 -1.01 -0.24
N MET A 79 10.02 -1.44 0.90
CA MET A 79 10.26 -0.83 2.21
C MET A 79 11.74 -0.86 2.57
N LYS A 80 12.36 -2.03 2.45
CA LYS A 80 13.79 -2.20 2.75
C LYS A 80 14.67 -1.34 1.84
N TRP A 81 14.41 -1.35 0.55
CA TRP A 81 15.18 -0.57 -0.42
C TRP A 81 15.08 0.94 -0.15
N ASP A 82 13.87 1.43 0.18
CA ASP A 82 13.66 2.84 0.50
C ASP A 82 14.43 3.29 1.75
N GLU A 83 14.49 2.43 2.77
CA GLU A 83 15.29 2.67 3.96
C GLU A 83 16.81 2.66 3.68
N GLU A 84 17.27 1.79 2.77
CA GLU A 84 18.68 1.64 2.45
C GLU A 84 19.19 2.75 1.53
N VAL A 85 18.41 3.12 0.52
CA VAL A 85 18.83 4.05 -0.53
C VAL A 85 18.48 5.51 -0.19
N PHE A 86 17.27 5.76 0.32
CA PHE A 86 16.80 7.11 0.63
C PHE A 86 16.72 7.42 2.12
N GLY A 87 16.88 6.43 2.99
CA GLY A 87 16.75 6.61 4.43
C GLY A 87 15.32 6.90 4.88
N LEU A 88 14.32 6.50 4.10
CA LEU A 88 12.91 6.80 4.34
C LEU A 88 12.19 5.58 4.91
N GLU A 89 11.76 5.67 6.15
CA GLU A 89 10.98 4.63 6.82
C GLU A 89 9.48 4.88 6.67
N LEU A 90 8.68 3.82 6.82
CA LEU A 90 7.24 3.97 6.96
C LEU A 90 6.91 4.80 8.21
N ASP A 91 6.17 5.87 8.03
CA ASP A 91 5.80 6.83 9.07
C ASP A 91 4.50 6.49 9.82
N LEU A 92 3.80 5.42 9.42
CA LEU A 92 2.61 4.87 10.07
C LEU A 92 2.94 3.53 10.79
N ASP A 93 2.05 3.08 11.68
CA ASP A 93 2.19 1.80 12.38
C ASP A 93 1.66 0.62 11.55
N ASN A 94 1.01 0.92 10.44
CA ASN A 94 0.49 -0.08 9.52
C ASN A 94 0.52 0.41 8.07
N TYR A 95 0.54 -0.55 7.14
CA TYR A 95 0.39 -0.29 5.71
C TYR A 95 -0.57 -1.32 5.11
N MET A 96 -1.62 -0.83 4.48
CA MET A 96 -2.70 -1.64 3.95
C MET A 96 -2.80 -1.49 2.44
N ILE A 97 -3.07 -2.60 1.77
CA ILE A 97 -3.38 -2.67 0.34
C ILE A 97 -4.75 -3.35 0.22
N VAL A 98 -5.64 -2.80 -0.58
CA VAL A 98 -6.90 -3.44 -0.96
C VAL A 98 -6.91 -3.67 -2.46
N ALA A 99 -7.02 -4.92 -2.88
CA ALA A 99 -7.13 -5.28 -4.30
C ALA A 99 -8.60 -5.34 -4.72
N VAL A 100 -8.95 -4.62 -5.78
CA VAL A 100 -10.30 -4.55 -6.34
C VAL A 100 -10.30 -4.95 -7.81
N GLY A 101 -11.29 -5.73 -8.22
CA GLY A 101 -11.39 -6.26 -9.59
C GLY A 101 -11.84 -5.23 -10.62
N ASP A 102 -12.66 -4.26 -10.21
CA ASP A 102 -13.18 -3.20 -11.06
C ASP A 102 -12.52 -1.86 -10.70
N PHE A 103 -11.33 -1.64 -11.25
CA PHE A 103 -10.51 -0.45 -11.01
C PHE A 103 -9.92 0.05 -12.32
N ASN A 104 -10.16 1.32 -12.64
CA ASN A 104 -9.79 1.91 -13.94
C ASN A 104 -8.29 2.19 -14.11
N MET A 105 -7.54 2.21 -13.01
CA MET A 105 -6.10 2.51 -12.96
C MET A 105 -5.31 1.25 -12.54
N GLY A 106 -4.00 1.37 -12.49
CA GLY A 106 -3.13 0.33 -11.93
C GLY A 106 -3.28 0.26 -10.42
N ALA A 107 -3.08 1.39 -9.76
CA ALA A 107 -3.24 1.54 -8.32
C ALA A 107 -3.46 3.01 -7.95
N MET A 108 -3.63 3.27 -6.64
CA MET A 108 -3.76 4.60 -6.05
C MET A 108 -3.12 4.62 -4.67
N GLU A 109 -2.30 5.62 -4.44
CA GLU A 109 -1.46 5.81 -3.25
C GLU A 109 -2.18 6.31 -1.99
N ASN A 110 -3.48 6.13 -1.82
CA ASN A 110 -4.20 6.59 -0.62
C ASN A 110 -3.40 6.29 0.65
N LYS A 111 -3.17 7.31 1.48
CA LYS A 111 -2.21 7.25 2.61
C LYS A 111 -2.46 6.06 3.55
N GLY A 112 -1.52 5.11 3.58
CA GLY A 112 -1.57 3.92 4.44
C GLY A 112 -2.69 2.92 4.10
N LEU A 113 -3.45 3.14 3.03
CA LEU A 113 -4.52 2.29 2.53
C LEU A 113 -4.59 2.42 1.00
N ASN A 114 -3.61 1.82 0.32
CA ASN A 114 -3.56 1.86 -1.14
C ASN A 114 -4.65 0.98 -1.76
N ILE A 115 -5.20 1.42 -2.86
CA ILE A 115 -6.18 0.64 -3.64
C ILE A 115 -5.53 0.22 -4.95
N PHE A 116 -5.56 -1.08 -5.22
CA PHE A 116 -4.91 -1.71 -6.36
C PHE A 116 -5.91 -2.40 -7.27
N ASN A 117 -5.67 -2.33 -8.56
CA ASN A 117 -6.24 -3.31 -9.48
C ASN A 117 -5.68 -4.69 -9.13
N THR A 118 -6.55 -5.70 -9.07
CA THR A 118 -6.16 -7.09 -8.79
C THR A 118 -5.02 -7.60 -9.67
N LYS A 119 -4.90 -7.10 -10.90
CA LYS A 119 -3.83 -7.42 -11.85
C LYS A 119 -2.42 -7.21 -11.26
N TYR A 120 -2.26 -6.25 -10.34
CA TYR A 120 -0.97 -5.90 -9.75
C TYR A 120 -0.82 -6.38 -8.30
N ILE A 121 -1.69 -7.29 -7.86
CA ILE A 121 -1.59 -7.95 -6.54
C ILE A 121 -1.67 -9.47 -6.67
N LEU A 122 -2.59 -9.97 -7.52
CA LEU A 122 -2.83 -11.40 -7.66
C LEU A 122 -1.92 -11.99 -8.73
N ALA A 123 -1.00 -12.85 -8.31
CA ALA A 123 -0.11 -13.57 -9.22
C ALA A 123 0.12 -15.00 -8.75
N ARG A 124 0.05 -15.93 -9.69
CA ARG A 124 0.34 -17.36 -9.45
C ARG A 124 1.46 -17.80 -10.40
N PRO A 125 2.41 -18.62 -9.92
CA PRO A 125 3.51 -19.11 -10.77
C PRO A 125 3.06 -19.94 -11.98
N ASP A 126 1.85 -20.53 -11.91
CA ASP A 126 1.31 -21.38 -13.00
C ASP A 126 0.55 -20.56 -14.06
N THR A 127 0.29 -19.27 -13.84
CA THR A 127 -0.51 -18.44 -14.76
C THR A 127 0.12 -17.09 -15.08
N ALA A 128 0.97 -16.55 -14.21
CA ALA A 128 1.63 -15.27 -14.41
C ALA A 128 3.00 -15.46 -15.11
N THR A 129 3.35 -14.53 -15.98
CA THR A 129 4.66 -14.48 -16.63
C THR A 129 5.68 -13.73 -15.76
N ASP A 130 6.98 -13.86 -16.07
CA ASP A 130 8.02 -13.06 -15.40
C ASP A 130 7.76 -11.55 -15.54
N PHE A 131 7.23 -11.13 -16.68
CA PHE A 131 6.83 -9.73 -16.90
C PHE A 131 5.70 -9.29 -15.97
N ASP A 132 4.70 -10.16 -15.71
CA ASP A 132 3.62 -9.85 -14.77
C ASP A 132 4.16 -9.69 -13.36
N PHE A 133 5.08 -10.57 -12.92
CA PHE A 133 5.73 -10.45 -11.62
C PHE A 133 6.58 -9.18 -11.49
N MET A 134 7.34 -8.85 -12.51
CA MET A 134 8.14 -7.61 -12.53
C MET A 134 7.23 -6.37 -12.47
N MET A 135 6.15 -6.34 -13.24
CA MET A 135 5.21 -5.22 -13.23
C MET A 135 4.49 -5.08 -11.89
N LEU A 136 4.07 -6.21 -11.29
CA LEU A 136 3.48 -6.21 -9.95
C LEU A 136 4.45 -5.62 -8.92
N ASP A 137 5.70 -6.09 -8.91
CA ASP A 137 6.72 -5.61 -7.99
C ASP A 137 6.94 -4.09 -8.13
N ARG A 138 7.06 -3.61 -9.36
CA ARG A 138 7.27 -2.19 -9.64
C ARG A 138 6.07 -1.32 -9.26
N VAL A 139 4.83 -1.76 -9.51
CA VAL A 139 3.64 -0.99 -9.12
C VAL A 139 3.49 -0.96 -7.60
N VAL A 140 3.76 -2.06 -6.90
CA VAL A 140 3.77 -2.08 -5.43
C VAL A 140 4.83 -1.11 -4.89
N ALA A 141 6.03 -1.10 -5.48
CA ALA A 141 7.10 -0.17 -5.11
C ALA A 141 6.70 1.28 -5.37
N HIS A 142 6.14 1.59 -6.55
CA HIS A 142 5.67 2.92 -6.91
C HIS A 142 4.69 3.48 -5.89
N GLU A 143 3.64 2.73 -5.56
CA GLU A 143 2.64 3.18 -4.59
C GLU A 143 3.22 3.31 -3.17
N TYR A 144 4.12 2.41 -2.77
CA TYR A 144 4.81 2.54 -1.50
C TYR A 144 5.70 3.80 -1.45
N PHE A 145 6.43 4.11 -2.52
CA PHE A 145 7.30 5.29 -2.56
C PHE A 145 6.51 6.61 -2.51
N HIS A 146 5.27 6.61 -3.00
CA HIS A 146 4.35 7.72 -2.78
C HIS A 146 4.08 8.01 -1.31
N ASN A 147 4.31 7.08 -0.39
CA ASN A 147 4.12 7.36 1.03
C ASN A 147 4.89 8.61 1.49
N TRP A 148 6.06 8.86 0.91
CA TRP A 148 6.82 10.08 1.10
C TRP A 148 6.63 11.07 -0.05
N THR A 149 6.93 10.69 -1.28
CA THR A 149 6.83 11.58 -2.45
C THR A 149 5.39 11.61 -2.99
N GLY A 150 4.59 12.48 -2.44
CA GLY A 150 3.18 12.68 -2.77
C GLY A 150 2.25 12.68 -1.57
N ASN A 151 2.52 11.85 -0.55
CA ASN A 151 1.70 11.73 0.64
C ASN A 151 2.25 12.58 1.80
N ARG A 152 3.36 12.17 2.41
CA ARG A 152 3.94 12.94 3.51
C ARG A 152 4.45 14.31 3.04
N VAL A 153 5.11 14.35 1.90
CA VAL A 153 5.45 15.57 1.17
C VAL A 153 4.47 15.67 0.01
N THR A 154 3.37 16.36 0.22
CA THR A 154 2.27 16.45 -0.73
C THR A 154 2.41 17.65 -1.68
N CYS A 155 1.75 17.58 -2.85
CA CYS A 155 1.69 18.71 -3.78
C CYS A 155 0.91 19.87 -3.18
N ARG A 156 1.42 21.08 -3.36
CA ARG A 156 0.72 22.32 -3.00
C ARG A 156 -0.54 22.51 -3.86
N ASP A 157 -0.44 22.17 -5.13
CA ASP A 157 -1.52 22.26 -6.13
C ASP A 157 -1.26 21.29 -7.30
N TRP A 158 -2.24 21.12 -8.20
CA TRP A 158 -2.16 20.18 -9.32
C TRP A 158 -1.18 20.58 -10.42
N PHE A 159 -0.71 21.83 -10.48
CA PHE A 159 0.33 22.22 -11.42
C PHE A 159 1.69 21.61 -11.06
N GLN A 160 1.83 21.12 -9.82
CA GLN A 160 3.03 20.46 -9.32
C GLN A 160 2.94 18.92 -9.35
N LEU A 161 1.99 18.36 -10.09
CA LEU A 161 1.78 16.89 -10.15
C LEU A 161 3.05 16.13 -10.50
N SER A 162 3.88 16.67 -11.41
CA SER A 162 5.16 16.07 -11.79
C SER A 162 6.17 15.97 -10.63
N LEU A 163 6.03 16.78 -9.60
CA LEU A 163 6.91 16.67 -8.42
C LEU A 163 6.61 15.43 -7.58
N LYS A 164 5.37 14.98 -7.56
CA LYS A 164 5.08 13.70 -6.90
C LYS A 164 5.25 12.51 -7.85
N GLU A 165 4.63 12.54 -9.04
CA GLU A 165 4.70 11.44 -9.99
C GLU A 165 6.11 11.26 -10.56
N GLY A 166 6.75 12.33 -11.00
CA GLY A 166 8.10 12.26 -11.58
C GLY A 166 9.15 11.78 -10.58
N LEU A 167 9.09 12.25 -9.32
CA LEU A 167 9.99 11.75 -8.28
C LEU A 167 9.72 10.29 -7.93
N THR A 168 8.46 9.89 -7.88
CA THR A 168 8.11 8.49 -7.57
C THR A 168 8.45 7.56 -8.72
N VAL A 169 8.23 7.98 -9.99
CA VAL A 169 8.67 7.22 -11.17
C VAL A 169 10.19 7.09 -11.20
N PHE A 170 10.94 8.15 -10.89
CA PHE A 170 12.39 8.06 -10.77
C PHE A 170 12.80 6.99 -9.74
N ARG A 171 12.19 7.00 -8.55
CA ARG A 171 12.49 6.05 -7.49
C ARG A 171 12.12 4.60 -7.86
N ASP A 172 10.97 4.39 -8.50
CA ASP A 172 10.59 3.04 -8.95
C ASP A 172 11.48 2.53 -10.09
N GLN A 173 12.01 3.41 -10.94
CA GLN A 173 13.01 3.04 -11.96
C GLN A 173 14.33 2.62 -11.34
N GLU A 174 14.86 3.39 -10.38
CA GLU A 174 16.08 3.03 -9.66
C GLU A 174 15.91 1.71 -8.91
N TYR A 175 14.77 1.54 -8.22
CA TYR A 175 14.42 0.27 -7.58
C TYR A 175 14.41 -0.90 -8.58
N GLY A 176 13.78 -0.70 -9.75
CA GLY A 176 13.73 -1.70 -10.80
C GLY A 176 15.13 -2.06 -11.33
N THR A 177 16.02 -1.07 -11.48
CA THR A 177 17.41 -1.28 -11.91
C THR A 177 18.24 -2.04 -10.86
N ASP A 178 18.00 -1.77 -9.58
CA ASP A 178 18.71 -2.45 -8.50
C ASP A 178 18.18 -3.88 -8.26
N THR A 179 16.96 -4.17 -8.71
CA THR A 179 16.27 -5.45 -8.43
C THR A 179 16.36 -6.44 -9.60
N TYR A 180 16.39 -5.96 -10.85
CA TYR A 180 16.35 -6.74 -12.09
C TYR A 180 17.49 -6.35 -13.03
#